data_3601f13e48ad53d51d4fd731b73d7681
#
_entry.id   3601f13e48ad53d51d4fd731b73d7681
#
_cell.length_a   1.000
_cell.length_b   1.000
_cell.length_c   1.000
_cell.angle_alpha   90.00
_cell.angle_beta   90.00
_cell.angle_gamma   90.00
#
_symmetry.space_group_name_H-M   'P 1'
#
loop_
_entity.id
_entity.type
_entity.pdbx_description
1 polymer ?
#
loop_
_entity_poly.entity_id
_entity_poly.type
_entity_poly.pdbx_seq_one_letter_code
_entity_poly.pdbx_strand_id
1 'polypeptide(L)'
;RVNLTSIIAVFFIILLVFTSISIPVFLVLVIELAIFINMAIPFYLNHSIPFISSIVIGSIQLGATVDYAILLTTRFREEINNGHDKFEAMEISVRESAKSIVTSGLTFFGSTVGVAIISDMEIVKSLSAMIARGALISTGVILFILPGILLASESFIRVTSKNWSKGSKDTVEKGRFIYENK
;
A
#
# COMPACT_ATOMS: atom_id res chain seq x y z
N ARG A 1 6.03 -1.48 21.89
CA ARG A 1 6.81 -2.67 21.44
C ARG A 1 6.05 -3.47 20.37
N VAL A 2 4.74 -3.73 20.54
CA VAL A 2 3.94 -4.52 19.58
C VAL A 2 3.95 -3.87 18.16
N ASN A 3 3.67 -2.58 18.05
CA ASN A 3 3.66 -1.88 16.76
C ASN A 3 5.02 -1.97 16.05
N LEU A 4 6.12 -1.79 16.78
CA LEU A 4 7.47 -1.89 16.21
C LEU A 4 7.74 -3.30 15.66
N THR A 5 7.33 -4.32 16.39
CA THR A 5 7.47 -5.73 15.94
C THR A 5 6.66 -5.97 14.67
N SER A 6 5.42 -5.45 14.59
CA SER A 6 4.56 -5.56 13.41
C SER A 6 5.18 -4.84 12.19
N ILE A 7 5.72 -3.64 12.37
CA ILE A 7 6.40 -2.88 11.32
C ILE A 7 7.61 -3.64 10.80
N ILE A 8 8.44 -4.19 11.70
CA ILE A 8 9.61 -4.99 11.32
C ILE A 8 9.19 -6.25 10.56
N ALA A 9 8.16 -6.96 11.02
CA ALA A 9 7.66 -8.15 10.34
C ALA A 9 7.16 -7.83 8.92
N VAL A 10 6.36 -6.77 8.76
CA VAL A 10 5.87 -6.32 7.46
C VAL A 10 7.02 -5.86 6.56
N PHE A 11 7.99 -5.14 7.10
CA PHE A 11 9.19 -4.75 6.36
C PHE A 11 9.93 -5.96 5.79
N PHE A 12 10.12 -7.02 6.59
CA PHE A 12 10.75 -8.26 6.13
C PHE A 12 9.92 -8.98 5.06
N ILE A 13 8.60 -9.04 5.20
CA ILE A 13 7.71 -9.64 4.20
C ILE A 13 7.84 -8.91 2.86
N ILE A 14 7.76 -7.59 2.87
CA ILE A 14 7.89 -6.79 1.65
C ILE A 14 9.29 -6.93 1.04
N LEU A 15 10.33 -6.99 1.89
CA LEU A 15 11.71 -7.20 1.44
C LEU A 15 11.87 -8.53 0.70
N LEU A 16 11.25 -9.60 1.20
CA LEU A 16 11.25 -10.92 0.54
C LEU A 16 10.53 -10.90 -0.81
N VAL A 17 9.40 -10.18 -0.90
CA VAL A 17 8.60 -10.08 -2.13
C VAL A 17 9.36 -9.30 -3.23
N PHE A 18 9.96 -8.18 -2.87
CA PHE A 18 10.56 -7.28 -3.87
C PHE A 18 12.07 -7.43 -4.05
N THR A 19 12.75 -8.16 -3.17
CA THR A 19 14.24 -8.32 -3.18
C THR A 19 15.00 -6.97 -3.32
N SER A 20 14.41 -5.91 -2.78
CA SER A 20 14.90 -4.54 -2.81
C SER A 20 14.67 -3.88 -1.46
N ILE A 21 15.62 -3.11 -0.96
CA ILE A 21 15.51 -2.43 0.35
C ILE A 21 14.67 -1.14 0.25
N SER A 22 14.70 -0.47 -0.90
CA SER A 22 14.02 0.83 -1.06
C SER A 22 12.51 0.72 -1.06
N ILE A 23 11.95 -0.28 -1.74
CA ILE A 23 10.49 -0.46 -1.86
C ILE A 23 9.85 -0.66 -0.48
N PRO A 24 10.33 -1.57 0.41
CA PRO A 24 9.78 -1.73 1.74
C PRO A 24 9.75 -0.43 2.55
N VAL A 25 10.80 0.39 2.46
CA VAL A 25 10.87 1.67 3.18
C VAL A 25 9.72 2.59 2.77
N PHE A 26 9.54 2.80 1.46
CA PHE A 26 8.47 3.68 0.96
C PHE A 26 7.07 3.13 1.27
N LEU A 27 6.87 1.82 1.11
CA LEU A 27 5.57 1.21 1.40
C LEU A 27 5.21 1.33 2.88
N VAL A 28 6.13 0.99 3.77
CA VAL A 28 5.92 1.12 5.22
C VAL A 28 5.63 2.57 5.60
N LEU A 29 6.36 3.56 5.06
CA LEU A 29 6.10 4.98 5.32
C LEU A 29 4.69 5.39 4.90
N VAL A 30 4.21 4.96 3.74
CA VAL A 30 2.85 5.27 3.26
C VAL A 30 1.79 4.61 4.14
N ILE A 31 2.02 3.37 4.55
CA ILE A 31 1.09 2.65 5.44
C ILE A 31 1.04 3.31 6.82
N GLU A 32 2.19 3.66 7.40
CA GLU A 32 2.26 4.39 8.66
C GLU A 32 1.57 5.75 8.58
N LEU A 33 1.71 6.47 7.46
CA LEU A 33 0.99 7.71 7.23
C LEU A 33 -0.53 7.50 7.31
N ALA A 34 -1.06 6.45 6.69
CA ALA A 34 -2.49 6.13 6.76
C ALA A 34 -2.95 5.83 8.20
N ILE A 35 -2.12 5.11 8.97
CA ILE A 35 -2.38 4.82 10.38
C ILE A 35 -2.37 6.11 11.21
N PHE A 36 -1.38 6.98 11.01
CA PHE A 36 -1.31 8.27 11.70
C PHE A 36 -2.52 9.15 11.41
N ILE A 37 -2.95 9.25 10.16
CA ILE A 37 -4.17 9.99 9.79
C ILE A 37 -5.39 9.42 10.52
N ASN A 38 -5.55 8.10 10.55
CA ASN A 38 -6.66 7.47 11.25
C ASN A 38 -6.63 7.74 12.76
N MET A 39 -5.47 7.70 13.38
CA MET A 39 -5.30 7.93 14.82
C MET A 39 -5.41 9.41 15.20
N ALA A 40 -5.15 10.34 14.29
CA ALA A 40 -5.28 11.77 14.54
C ALA A 40 -6.75 12.23 14.63
N ILE A 41 -7.67 11.59 13.90
CA ILE A 41 -9.07 12.01 13.82
C ILE A 41 -9.75 12.02 15.19
N PRO A 42 -9.66 11.00 16.07
CA PRO A 42 -10.28 11.03 17.39
C PRO A 42 -9.74 12.16 18.29
N PHE A 43 -8.47 12.51 18.13
CA PHE A 43 -7.87 13.62 18.86
C PHE A 43 -8.57 14.96 18.53
N TYR A 44 -8.85 15.21 17.25
CA TYR A 44 -9.57 16.41 16.82
C TYR A 44 -11.06 16.40 17.24
N LEU A 45 -11.65 15.22 17.38
CA LEU A 45 -13.04 15.04 17.78
C LEU A 45 -13.23 14.99 19.32
N ASN A 46 -12.18 15.21 20.11
CA ASN A 46 -12.19 15.10 21.57
C ASN A 46 -12.77 13.78 22.11
N HIS A 47 -12.60 12.68 21.36
CA HIS A 47 -12.97 11.36 21.82
C HIS A 47 -11.78 10.67 22.49
N SER A 48 -11.95 10.20 23.72
CA SER A 48 -10.95 9.40 24.41
C SER A 48 -10.87 8.01 23.78
N ILE A 49 -9.66 7.64 23.34
CA ILE A 49 -9.39 6.32 22.78
C ILE A 49 -8.89 5.42 23.92
N PRO A 50 -9.48 4.24 24.14
CA PRO A 50 -8.89 3.25 25.04
C PRO A 50 -7.45 2.92 24.60
N PHE A 51 -6.52 2.81 25.53
CA PHE A 51 -5.10 2.53 25.24
C PHE A 51 -4.90 1.26 24.39
N ILE A 52 -5.73 0.25 24.63
CA ILE A 52 -5.70 -1.03 23.87
C ILE A 52 -6.06 -0.78 22.42
N SER A 53 -6.98 0.14 22.10
CA SER A 53 -7.44 0.43 20.74
C SER A 53 -6.32 0.90 19.84
N SER A 54 -5.40 1.74 20.32
CA SER A 54 -4.30 2.26 19.50
C SER A 54 -3.33 1.17 19.07
N ILE A 55 -3.06 0.18 19.92
CA ILE A 55 -2.17 -0.94 19.62
C ILE A 55 -2.84 -1.88 18.60
N VAL A 56 -4.10 -2.23 18.84
CA VAL A 56 -4.86 -3.16 18.00
C VAL A 56 -5.08 -2.58 16.61
N ILE A 57 -5.47 -1.30 16.52
CA ILE A 57 -5.71 -0.61 15.26
C ILE A 57 -4.43 -0.55 14.41
N GLY A 58 -3.30 -0.16 15.01
CA GLY A 58 -2.02 -0.09 14.30
C GLY A 58 -1.67 -1.44 13.67
N SER A 59 -1.79 -2.53 14.40
CA SER A 59 -1.44 -3.87 13.91
C SER A 59 -2.43 -4.39 12.85
N ILE A 60 -3.74 -4.22 13.06
CA ILE A 60 -4.77 -4.69 12.13
C ILE A 60 -4.74 -3.87 10.83
N GLN A 61 -4.67 -2.56 10.95
CA GLN A 61 -4.63 -1.66 9.79
C GLN A 61 -3.36 -1.88 8.97
N LEU A 62 -2.20 -2.06 9.62
CA LEU A 62 -0.95 -2.40 8.96
C LEU A 62 -1.10 -3.67 8.12
N GLY A 63 -1.61 -4.76 8.73
CA GLY A 63 -1.79 -6.04 8.05
C GLY A 63 -2.79 -5.98 6.89
N ALA A 64 -3.92 -5.30 7.07
CA ALA A 64 -4.94 -5.17 6.03
C ALA A 64 -4.52 -4.25 4.86
N THR A 65 -3.57 -3.34 5.08
CA THR A 65 -3.19 -2.33 4.08
C THR A 65 -1.98 -2.77 3.25
N VAL A 66 -1.13 -3.61 3.81
CA VAL A 66 0.11 -4.04 3.14
C VAL A 66 -0.15 -4.73 1.81
N ASP A 67 -1.20 -5.54 1.73
CA ASP A 67 -1.55 -6.28 0.51
C ASP A 67 -1.93 -5.34 -0.65
N TYR A 68 -2.62 -4.24 -0.35
CA TYR A 68 -2.98 -3.22 -1.34
C TYR A 68 -1.74 -2.51 -1.90
N ALA A 69 -0.81 -2.18 -1.01
CA ALA A 69 0.43 -1.53 -1.39
C ALA A 69 1.33 -2.46 -2.22
N ILE A 70 1.42 -3.73 -1.85
CA ILE A 70 2.16 -4.75 -2.61
C ILE A 70 1.52 -4.95 -3.99
N LEU A 71 0.20 -5.09 -4.07
CA LEU A 71 -0.52 -5.29 -5.33
C LEU A 71 -0.22 -4.16 -6.32
N LEU A 72 -0.42 -2.90 -5.92
CA LEU A 72 -0.17 -1.75 -6.79
C LEU A 72 1.29 -1.65 -7.22
N THR A 73 2.22 -1.85 -6.27
CA THR A 73 3.66 -1.75 -6.55
C THR A 73 4.15 -2.88 -7.46
N THR A 74 3.60 -4.09 -7.31
CA THR A 74 3.92 -5.23 -8.18
C THR A 74 3.46 -4.97 -9.60
N ARG A 75 2.23 -4.47 -9.79
CA ARG A 75 1.72 -4.08 -11.10
C ARG A 75 2.55 -2.98 -11.74
N PHE A 76 2.88 -1.95 -10.99
CA PHE A 76 3.75 -0.89 -11.47
C PHE A 76 5.11 -1.41 -11.95
N ARG A 77 5.72 -2.33 -11.20
CA ARG A 77 6.96 -2.97 -11.59
C ARG A 77 6.81 -3.83 -12.85
N GLU A 78 5.70 -4.56 -12.98
CA GLU A 78 5.42 -5.37 -14.19
C GLU A 78 5.33 -4.47 -15.41
N GLU A 79 4.60 -3.35 -15.35
CA GLU A 79 4.43 -2.43 -16.48
C GLU A 79 5.73 -1.71 -16.87
N ILE A 80 6.56 -1.34 -15.91
CA ILE A 80 7.92 -0.84 -16.17
C ILE A 80 8.76 -1.90 -16.89
N ASN A 81 8.67 -3.17 -16.48
CA ASN A 81 9.39 -4.28 -17.10
C ASN A 81 8.86 -4.62 -18.52
N ASN A 82 7.59 -4.35 -18.79
CA ASN A 82 6.97 -4.48 -20.11
C ASN A 82 7.46 -3.39 -21.08
N GLY A 83 8.15 -2.35 -20.57
CA GLY A 83 8.76 -1.29 -21.38
C GLY A 83 7.94 -0.02 -21.48
N HIS A 84 6.84 0.10 -20.73
CA HIS A 84 6.06 1.33 -20.65
C HIS A 84 6.84 2.45 -19.94
N ASP A 85 6.60 3.71 -20.34
CA ASP A 85 7.09 4.85 -19.60
C ASP A 85 6.49 4.89 -18.19
N LYS A 86 7.21 5.50 -17.24
CA LYS A 86 6.81 5.52 -15.82
C LYS A 86 5.40 6.07 -15.56
N PHE A 87 4.97 7.06 -16.33
CA PHE A 87 3.63 7.63 -16.19
C PHE A 87 2.56 6.69 -16.76
N GLU A 88 2.81 6.10 -17.94
CA GLU A 88 1.94 5.13 -18.57
C GLU A 88 1.84 3.85 -17.72
N ALA A 89 2.98 3.33 -17.25
CA ALA A 89 3.03 2.18 -16.35
C ALA A 89 2.22 2.41 -15.07
N MET A 90 2.29 3.62 -14.49
CA MET A 90 1.52 3.95 -13.30
C MET A 90 0.02 4.05 -13.60
N GLU A 91 -0.37 4.67 -14.69
CA GLU A 91 -1.77 4.79 -15.11
C GLU A 91 -2.41 3.40 -15.29
N ILE A 92 -1.73 2.50 -16.02
CA ILE A 92 -2.19 1.13 -16.23
C ILE A 92 -2.30 0.40 -14.88
N SER A 93 -1.28 0.51 -14.03
CA SER A 93 -1.22 -0.17 -12.74
C SER A 93 -2.33 0.27 -11.80
N VAL A 94 -2.59 1.56 -11.70
CA VAL A 94 -3.69 2.11 -10.90
C VAL A 94 -5.03 1.65 -11.46
N ARG A 95 -5.25 1.74 -12.76
CA ARG A 95 -6.49 1.35 -13.42
C ARG A 95 -6.82 -0.13 -13.18
N GLU A 96 -5.84 -1.01 -13.27
CA GLU A 96 -6.05 -2.45 -13.06
C GLU A 96 -6.20 -2.82 -11.59
N SER A 97 -5.40 -2.20 -10.70
CA SER A 97 -5.41 -2.51 -9.27
C SER A 97 -6.56 -1.85 -8.52
N ALA A 98 -7.03 -0.67 -8.96
CA ALA A 98 -8.02 0.12 -8.22
C ALA A 98 -9.30 -0.65 -7.93
N LYS A 99 -9.82 -1.42 -8.89
CA LYS A 99 -11.04 -2.21 -8.70
C LYS A 99 -10.88 -3.23 -7.56
N SER A 100 -9.76 -3.93 -7.52
CA SER A 100 -9.47 -4.93 -6.48
C SER A 100 -9.29 -4.25 -5.12
N ILE A 101 -8.49 -3.19 -5.06
CA ILE A 101 -8.21 -2.43 -3.83
C ILE A 101 -9.49 -1.83 -3.24
N VAL A 102 -10.31 -1.18 -4.07
CA VAL A 102 -11.58 -0.59 -3.62
C VAL A 102 -12.55 -1.67 -3.15
N THR A 103 -12.70 -2.77 -3.90
CA THR A 103 -13.60 -3.87 -3.50
C THR A 103 -13.17 -4.47 -2.17
N SER A 104 -11.88 -4.75 -1.98
CA SER A 104 -11.35 -5.29 -0.73
C SER A 104 -11.49 -4.30 0.43
N GLY A 105 -11.17 -3.02 0.21
CA GLY A 105 -11.31 -1.96 1.20
C GLY A 105 -12.77 -1.76 1.64
N LEU A 106 -13.72 -1.76 0.69
CA LEU A 106 -15.15 -1.65 0.99
C LEU A 106 -15.70 -2.90 1.69
N THR A 107 -15.23 -4.09 1.33
CA THR A 107 -15.61 -5.34 2.01
C THR A 107 -15.13 -5.33 3.45
N PHE A 108 -13.88 -4.94 3.68
CA PHE A 108 -13.33 -4.83 5.03
C PHE A 108 -14.05 -3.74 5.86
N PHE A 109 -14.33 -2.59 5.26
CA PHE A 109 -15.14 -1.54 5.85
C PHE A 109 -16.54 -2.06 6.24
N GLY A 110 -17.26 -2.67 5.31
CA GLY A 110 -18.62 -3.20 5.55
C GLY A 110 -18.66 -4.24 6.66
N SER A 111 -17.70 -5.16 6.68
CA SER A 111 -17.59 -6.19 7.73
C SER A 111 -17.38 -5.57 9.11
N THR A 112 -16.48 -4.59 9.22
CA THR A 112 -16.14 -3.95 10.50
C THR A 112 -17.23 -2.99 10.97
N VAL A 113 -17.90 -2.27 10.05
CA VAL A 113 -19.10 -1.46 10.37
C VAL A 113 -20.24 -2.36 10.86
N GLY A 114 -20.47 -3.51 10.25
CA GLY A 114 -21.47 -4.49 10.70
C GLY A 114 -21.24 -4.88 12.16
N VAL A 115 -20.01 -5.20 12.54
CA VAL A 115 -19.66 -5.50 13.94
C VAL A 115 -19.88 -4.29 14.85
N ALA A 116 -19.49 -3.08 14.39
CA ALA A 116 -19.67 -1.85 15.17
C ALA A 116 -21.14 -1.53 15.49
N ILE A 117 -22.07 -1.91 14.60
CA ILE A 117 -23.53 -1.68 14.79
C ILE A 117 -24.14 -2.75 15.70
N ILE A 118 -23.75 -4.01 15.53
CA ILE A 118 -24.42 -5.15 16.20
C ILE A 118 -23.86 -5.37 17.61
N SER A 119 -22.61 -4.98 17.89
CA SER A 119 -21.98 -5.25 19.18
C SER A 119 -22.60 -4.44 20.32
N ASP A 120 -22.92 -5.12 21.41
CA ASP A 120 -23.38 -4.49 22.67
C ASP A 120 -22.19 -4.02 23.54
N MET A 121 -20.97 -4.49 23.26
CA MET A 121 -19.78 -4.13 24.00
C MET A 121 -19.17 -2.82 23.48
N GLU A 122 -19.14 -1.76 24.29
CA GLU A 122 -18.62 -0.44 23.89
C GLU A 122 -17.19 -0.48 23.35
N ILE A 123 -16.31 -1.33 23.93
CA ILE A 123 -14.93 -1.48 23.48
C ILE A 123 -14.88 -2.07 22.08
N VAL A 124 -15.65 -3.12 21.80
CA VAL A 124 -15.72 -3.77 20.47
C VAL A 124 -16.29 -2.81 19.45
N LYS A 125 -17.37 -2.09 19.80
CA LYS A 125 -18.02 -1.10 18.96
C LYS A 125 -17.04 0.02 18.57
N SER A 126 -16.34 0.57 19.54
CA SER A 126 -15.34 1.64 19.31
C SER A 126 -14.17 1.15 18.46
N LEU A 127 -13.62 -0.03 18.76
CA LEU A 127 -12.54 -0.65 17.97
C LEU A 127 -12.95 -0.87 16.53
N SER A 128 -14.11 -1.51 16.31
CA SER A 128 -14.62 -1.82 14.98
C SER A 128 -14.89 -0.56 14.15
N ALA A 129 -15.47 0.47 14.76
CA ALA A 129 -15.67 1.75 14.09
C ALA A 129 -14.36 2.43 13.67
N MET A 130 -13.33 2.36 14.51
CA MET A 130 -12.01 2.91 14.18
C MET A 130 -11.30 2.10 13.09
N ILE A 131 -11.42 0.77 13.10
CA ILE A 131 -10.87 -0.09 12.04
C ILE A 131 -11.60 0.16 10.72
N ALA A 132 -12.92 0.28 10.73
CA ALA A 132 -13.71 0.59 9.55
C ALA A 132 -13.26 1.91 8.90
N ARG A 133 -13.14 2.97 9.69
CA ARG A 133 -12.63 4.26 9.21
C ARG A 133 -11.20 4.11 8.68
N GLY A 134 -10.34 3.38 9.37
CA GLY A 134 -8.98 3.07 8.94
C GLY A 134 -8.92 2.40 7.58
N ALA A 135 -9.84 1.47 7.29
CA ALA A 135 -9.92 0.80 6.00
C ALA A 135 -10.16 1.79 4.85
N LEU A 136 -11.09 2.73 5.01
CA LEU A 136 -11.35 3.76 3.99
C LEU A 136 -10.16 4.71 3.80
N ILE A 137 -9.56 5.17 4.90
CA ILE A 137 -8.39 6.05 4.87
C ILE A 137 -7.22 5.35 4.15
N SER A 138 -6.93 4.10 4.52
CA SER A 138 -5.85 3.33 3.91
C SER A 138 -6.08 3.11 2.42
N THR A 139 -7.30 2.75 2.02
CA THR A 139 -7.67 2.60 0.61
C THR A 139 -7.42 3.89 -0.16
N GLY A 140 -7.85 5.04 0.39
CA GLY A 140 -7.61 6.35 -0.21
C GLY A 140 -6.13 6.70 -0.30
N VAL A 141 -5.37 6.52 0.77
CA VAL A 141 -3.92 6.78 0.80
C VAL A 141 -3.17 5.93 -0.22
N ILE A 142 -3.50 4.64 -0.32
CA ILE A 142 -2.87 3.74 -1.30
C ILE A 142 -3.21 4.13 -2.74
N LEU A 143 -4.43 4.54 -3.03
CA LEU A 143 -4.82 4.88 -4.41
C LEU A 143 -4.32 6.26 -4.87
N PHE A 144 -4.19 7.23 -3.96
CA PHE A 144 -3.84 8.61 -4.32
C PHE A 144 -2.41 9.01 -3.95
N ILE A 145 -1.92 8.60 -2.79
CA ILE A 145 -0.61 9.03 -2.29
C ILE A 145 0.50 8.07 -2.75
N LEU A 146 0.27 6.76 -2.70
CA LEU A 146 1.28 5.77 -3.07
C LEU A 146 1.74 5.92 -4.53
N PRO A 147 0.87 6.13 -5.55
CA PRO A 147 1.32 6.36 -6.92
C PRO A 147 2.26 7.56 -7.05
N GLY A 148 1.93 8.66 -6.38
CA GLY A 148 2.77 9.86 -6.37
C GLY A 148 4.17 9.60 -5.78
N ILE A 149 4.24 8.87 -4.67
CA ILE A 149 5.51 8.51 -4.03
C ILE A 149 6.32 7.55 -4.90
N LEU A 150 5.69 6.55 -5.51
CA LEU A 150 6.38 5.61 -6.40
C LEU A 150 6.94 6.31 -7.63
N LEU A 151 6.18 7.23 -8.25
CA LEU A 151 6.65 8.03 -9.38
C LEU A 151 7.81 8.95 -9.01
N ALA A 152 7.74 9.60 -7.85
CA ALA A 152 8.81 10.46 -7.35
C ALA A 152 10.09 9.68 -7.00
N SER A 153 9.91 8.45 -6.49
CA SER A 153 11.00 7.59 -6.01
C SER A 153 11.51 6.63 -7.08
N GLU A 154 10.92 6.59 -8.28
CA GLU A 154 11.27 5.63 -9.34
C GLU A 154 12.77 5.67 -9.67
N SER A 155 13.35 6.86 -9.80
CA SER A 155 14.79 7.04 -10.07
C SER A 155 15.67 6.43 -8.97
N PHE A 156 15.26 6.54 -7.73
CA PHE A 156 15.99 5.98 -6.58
C PHE A 156 15.80 4.45 -6.48
N ILE A 157 14.59 3.98 -6.71
CA ILE A 157 14.25 2.55 -6.72
C ILE A 157 15.02 1.84 -7.85
N ARG A 158 15.15 2.45 -9.02
CA ARG A 158 15.87 1.94 -10.18
C ARG A 158 17.36 1.70 -9.90
N VAL A 159 17.99 2.59 -9.14
CA VAL A 159 19.42 2.47 -8.76
C VAL A 159 19.61 1.36 -7.72
N THR A 160 18.66 1.19 -6.79
CA THR A 160 18.82 0.31 -5.63
C THR A 160 18.25 -1.10 -5.89
N SER A 161 17.35 -1.26 -6.86
CA SER A 161 16.70 -2.54 -7.18
C SER A 161 17.36 -3.21 -8.38
N LYS A 162 18.03 -4.33 -8.13
CA LYS A 162 18.80 -5.11 -9.12
C LYS A 162 17.96 -5.67 -10.28
N ASN A 163 16.62 -5.66 -10.17
CA ASN A 163 15.69 -6.31 -11.10
C ASN A 163 14.60 -5.37 -11.63
N TRP A 164 14.74 -4.03 -11.44
CA TRP A 164 13.72 -3.04 -11.77
C TRP A 164 13.68 -2.66 -13.27
N SER A 165 14.71 -2.96 -14.07
CA SER A 165 14.83 -2.47 -15.45
C SER A 165 15.42 -3.46 -16.46
N LYS A 166 15.21 -4.75 -16.30
CA LYS A 166 15.70 -5.72 -17.31
C LYS A 166 14.90 -5.68 -18.60
N GLY A 167 13.62 -5.31 -18.58
CA GLY A 167 12.75 -5.31 -19.77
C GLY A 167 13.07 -4.21 -20.80
N SER A 168 13.44 -3.02 -20.36
CA SER A 168 13.68 -1.89 -21.26
C SER A 168 14.91 -2.03 -22.16
N LYS A 169 15.96 -2.74 -21.71
CA LYS A 169 17.16 -2.95 -22.51
C LYS A 169 16.95 -4.00 -23.61
N ASP A 170 16.27 -5.09 -23.28
CA ASP A 170 16.02 -6.18 -24.22
C ASP A 170 15.05 -5.78 -25.34
N THR A 171 14.08 -4.89 -25.05
CA THR A 171 13.11 -4.41 -26.04
C THR A 171 13.74 -3.41 -27.01
N VAL A 172 14.61 -2.53 -26.53
CA VAL A 172 15.36 -1.57 -27.36
C VAL A 172 16.37 -2.31 -28.24
N GLU A 173 17.03 -3.34 -27.73
CA GLU A 173 17.98 -4.13 -28.47
C GLU A 173 17.29 -4.99 -29.54
N LYS A 174 16.17 -5.65 -29.21
CA LYS A 174 15.33 -6.36 -30.20
C LYS A 174 14.76 -5.44 -31.27
N GLY A 175 14.29 -4.24 -30.89
CA GLY A 175 13.82 -3.25 -31.86
C GLY A 175 14.91 -2.82 -32.85
N ARG A 176 16.15 -2.63 -32.38
CA ARG A 176 17.28 -2.25 -33.22
C ARG A 176 17.65 -3.33 -34.21
N PHE A 177 17.66 -4.60 -33.81
CA PHE A 177 17.92 -5.74 -34.71
C PHE A 177 16.90 -5.91 -35.84
N ILE A 178 15.64 -5.53 -35.62
CA ILE A 178 14.57 -5.61 -36.63
C ILE A 178 14.73 -4.51 -37.67
N TYR A 179 15.24 -3.33 -37.31
CA TYR A 179 15.46 -2.22 -38.26
C TYR A 179 16.80 -2.29 -39.00
N GLU A 180 17.82 -2.99 -38.48
CA GLU A 180 19.11 -3.15 -39.17
C GLU A 180 19.10 -4.30 -40.20
N ASN A 181 18.10 -5.20 -40.18
CA ASN A 181 17.97 -6.32 -41.11
C ASN A 181 16.87 -6.14 -42.18
N LYS A 182 16.45 -4.91 -42.44
CA LYS A 182 15.59 -4.51 -43.54
C LYS A 182 16.31 -3.55 -44.49
#